data_c3fc357dc7c40c62803468df95ce9032
#
_entry.id   c3fc357dc7c40c62803468df95ce9032
#
_cell.length_a   1.000
_cell.length_b   1.000
_cell.length_c   1.000
_cell.angle_alpha   90.00
_cell.angle_beta   90.00
_cell.angle_gamma   90.00
#
_symmetry.space_group_name_H-M   'P 1'
#
loop_
_entity.id
_entity.type
_entity.pdbx_description
1 polymer ?
#
loop_
_entity_poly.entity_id
_entity_poly.type
_entity_poly.pdbx_seq_one_letter_code
_entity_poly.pdbx_strand_id
1 'polypeptide(L)'
;MKAAGRRGLDWLQGSIMHHFRPLAIATALLLLPSLTTTAETPENVAKFTAMRAHLVDRIIATTKQTKHVTGIAELNPRLIEALREVPRHAFVPEELTAFAYLDMALPVGHEQNISQPFLVALMLQLAEISPGDIVFETGTGAGYQAALLSRLGARVFSIEVVAPLAKRAAERLKQLGYPNIETRHADGFYGWKEQAPFDAILIKEAIYHVPAPLLNQLRPGGRLIAPVGPLDGSQMLTLIEKGATGEITETKLFSVKFSPLQGGERI
;
A
#
# COMPACT_ATOMS: atom_id res chain seq x y z
N MET A 1 23.15 -34.31 26.03
CA MET A 1 22.50 -34.76 24.78
C MET A 1 21.95 -33.55 24.05
N LYS A 2 22.22 -33.48 22.77
CA LYS A 2 22.25 -32.31 21.87
C LYS A 2 20.91 -31.59 21.70
N ALA A 3 20.93 -30.26 21.93
CA ALA A 3 19.88 -29.35 21.48
C ALA A 3 20.02 -29.09 19.96
N ALA A 4 18.99 -29.37 19.20
CA ALA A 4 18.93 -29.08 17.78
C ALA A 4 18.57 -27.61 17.56
N GLY A 5 19.44 -26.86 16.90
CA GLY A 5 19.30 -25.48 16.61
C GLY A 5 18.22 -25.16 15.54
N ARG A 6 17.37 -24.24 15.86
CA ARG A 6 16.53 -23.54 14.88
C ARG A 6 17.41 -22.51 14.17
N ARG A 7 17.70 -22.71 12.88
CA ARG A 7 18.26 -21.66 12.03
C ARG A 7 17.11 -20.84 11.47
N GLY A 8 16.95 -19.64 12.02
CA GLY A 8 16.09 -18.61 11.48
C GLY A 8 16.65 -18.08 10.15
N LEU A 9 15.75 -17.70 9.27
CA LEU A 9 16.05 -17.04 8.00
C LEU A 9 16.35 -15.54 8.26
N ASP A 10 17.61 -15.26 8.67
CA ASP A 10 18.14 -13.91 8.87
C ASP A 10 18.87 -13.43 7.63
N TRP A 11 18.16 -12.98 6.61
CA TRP A 11 18.85 -12.28 5.52
C TRP A 11 18.04 -11.16 4.82
N LEU A 12 17.33 -10.38 5.64
CA LEU A 12 16.69 -9.13 5.20
C LEU A 12 17.25 -7.88 5.89
N GLN A 13 18.51 -7.90 6.35
CA GLN A 13 19.17 -6.69 6.86
C GLN A 13 20.49 -6.47 6.11
N GLY A 14 20.43 -5.67 5.05
CA GLY A 14 21.57 -5.08 4.37
C GLY A 14 21.46 -3.58 4.39
N SER A 15 21.92 -2.97 5.49
CA SER A 15 22.11 -1.53 5.61
C SER A 15 23.33 -1.13 4.78
N ILE A 16 23.16 -0.29 3.75
CA ILE A 16 24.27 0.41 3.11
C ILE A 16 24.03 1.90 3.26
N MET A 17 24.63 2.48 4.31
CA MET A 17 24.90 3.92 4.39
C MET A 17 26.31 4.15 3.86
N HIS A 18 26.47 4.85 2.77
CA HIS A 18 27.72 5.49 2.37
C HIS A 18 27.52 6.97 2.08
N HIS A 19 28.35 7.74 2.76
CA HIS A 19 28.53 9.17 2.74
C HIS A 19 28.73 9.74 1.34
N PHE A 20 27.90 10.71 0.93
CA PHE A 20 28.20 11.60 -0.18
C PHE A 20 28.47 13.02 0.33
N ARG A 21 29.68 13.52 0.04
CA ARG A 21 30.09 14.92 0.24
C ARG A 21 29.42 15.81 -0.81
N PRO A 22 29.02 17.05 -0.47
CA PRO A 22 28.44 17.96 -1.46
C PRO A 22 29.54 18.58 -2.32
N LEU A 23 29.38 18.47 -3.62
CA LEU A 23 30.13 19.27 -4.60
C LEU A 23 29.29 20.49 -4.95
N ALA A 24 29.84 21.68 -4.72
CA ALA A 24 29.24 22.94 -5.11
C ALA A 24 29.25 23.06 -6.63
N ILE A 25 28.09 23.31 -7.26
CA ILE A 25 28.00 23.68 -8.68
C ILE A 25 27.26 25.02 -8.82
N ALA A 26 27.90 25.86 -9.59
CA ALA A 26 27.59 27.24 -9.86
C ALA A 26 26.23 27.45 -10.56
N THR A 27 25.64 28.60 -10.25
CA THR A 27 24.45 29.20 -10.83
C THR A 27 24.54 29.33 -12.36
N ALA A 28 23.66 28.65 -13.08
CA ALA A 28 23.33 28.95 -14.47
C ALA A 28 21.82 29.09 -14.59
N LEU A 29 21.39 30.31 -14.91
CA LEU A 29 20.02 30.68 -15.24
C LEU A 29 19.69 30.06 -16.59
N LEU A 30 18.81 29.03 -16.63
CA LEU A 30 18.32 28.44 -17.87
C LEU A 30 16.81 28.23 -17.81
N LEU A 31 16.14 28.90 -18.75
CA LEU A 31 14.84 28.66 -19.37
C LEU A 31 14.10 27.42 -18.83
N LEU A 32 12.96 27.69 -18.18
CA LEU A 32 11.96 26.67 -17.83
C LEU A 32 11.52 25.92 -19.10
N PRO A 33 11.79 24.62 -19.22
CA PRO A 33 11.11 23.85 -20.21
C PRO A 33 9.65 23.66 -19.76
N SER A 34 8.72 23.97 -20.64
CA SER A 34 7.32 23.63 -20.54
C SER A 34 7.19 22.18 -20.08
N LEU A 35 6.39 21.92 -19.05
CA LEU A 35 5.98 20.57 -18.64
C LEU A 35 5.15 19.93 -19.77
N THR A 36 5.82 19.51 -20.82
CA THR A 36 5.24 18.53 -21.76
C THR A 36 5.28 17.19 -21.03
N THR A 37 4.11 16.69 -20.70
CA THR A 37 3.92 15.27 -20.36
C THR A 37 4.46 14.48 -21.56
N THR A 38 5.70 14.01 -21.49
CA THR A 38 6.27 13.16 -22.53
C THR A 38 5.50 11.86 -22.48
N ALA A 39 4.65 11.63 -23.48
CA ALA A 39 4.01 10.33 -23.65
C ALA A 39 5.11 9.26 -23.65
N GLU A 40 4.89 8.17 -22.89
CA GLU A 40 5.85 7.07 -22.86
C GLU A 40 6.08 6.55 -24.29
N THR A 41 7.34 6.29 -24.61
CA THR A 41 7.66 5.68 -25.91
C THR A 41 7.05 4.28 -26.02
N PRO A 42 6.64 3.81 -27.20
CA PRO A 42 6.10 2.45 -27.37
C PRO A 42 7.03 1.36 -26.80
N GLU A 43 8.33 1.56 -26.86
CA GLU A 43 9.34 0.66 -26.29
C GLU A 43 9.26 0.61 -24.76
N ASN A 44 9.14 1.76 -24.09
CA ASN A 44 8.98 1.84 -22.64
C ASN A 44 7.65 1.22 -22.18
N VAL A 45 6.57 1.46 -22.93
CA VAL A 45 5.26 0.83 -22.65
C VAL A 45 5.37 -0.69 -22.71
N ALA A 46 5.98 -1.26 -23.76
CA ALA A 46 6.17 -2.69 -23.89
C ALA A 46 7.05 -3.27 -22.78
N LYS A 47 8.16 -2.59 -22.45
CA LYS A 47 9.07 -2.95 -21.36
C LYS A 47 8.36 -3.02 -20.03
N PHE A 48 7.65 -1.95 -19.62
CA PHE A 48 6.95 -1.91 -18.33
C PHE A 48 5.78 -2.89 -18.27
N THR A 49 5.11 -3.15 -19.40
CA THR A 49 4.08 -4.19 -19.48
C THR A 49 4.65 -5.57 -19.20
N ALA A 50 5.79 -5.92 -19.80
CA ALA A 50 6.46 -7.19 -19.56
C ALA A 50 6.96 -7.32 -18.10
N MET A 51 7.57 -6.28 -17.55
CA MET A 51 8.04 -6.26 -16.16
C MET A 51 6.86 -6.43 -15.18
N ARG A 52 5.74 -5.76 -15.44
CA ARG A 52 4.52 -5.86 -14.63
C ARG A 52 3.94 -7.27 -14.69
N ALA A 53 3.84 -7.86 -15.86
CA ALA A 53 3.38 -9.24 -16.03
C ALA A 53 4.24 -10.22 -15.21
N HIS A 54 5.56 -10.11 -15.31
CA HIS A 54 6.49 -10.93 -14.54
C HIS A 54 6.33 -10.77 -13.03
N LEU A 55 6.15 -9.52 -12.53
CA LEU A 55 5.87 -9.30 -11.11
C LEU A 55 4.58 -10.00 -10.68
N VAL A 56 3.50 -9.89 -11.47
CA VAL A 56 2.21 -10.52 -11.15
C VAL A 56 2.34 -12.04 -11.11
N ASP A 57 3.05 -12.64 -12.06
CA ASP A 57 3.29 -14.08 -12.08
C ASP A 57 4.09 -14.53 -10.84
N ARG A 58 5.07 -13.72 -10.40
CA ARG A 58 5.78 -13.95 -9.14
C ARG A 58 4.87 -13.86 -7.93
N ILE A 59 3.99 -12.86 -7.85
CA ILE A 59 3.02 -12.70 -6.76
C ILE A 59 2.12 -13.93 -6.69
N ILE A 60 1.60 -14.42 -7.82
CA ILE A 60 0.77 -15.63 -7.89
C ILE A 60 1.55 -16.86 -7.38
N ALA A 61 2.80 -17.03 -7.83
CA ALA A 61 3.65 -18.14 -7.40
C ALA A 61 3.94 -18.07 -5.89
N THR A 62 4.28 -16.89 -5.37
CA THR A 62 4.53 -16.66 -3.95
C THR A 62 3.28 -16.91 -3.10
N THR A 63 2.10 -16.51 -3.56
CA THR A 63 0.82 -16.80 -2.89
C THR A 63 0.65 -18.30 -2.68
N LYS A 64 0.86 -19.10 -3.72
CA LYS A 64 0.78 -20.58 -3.61
C LYS A 64 1.81 -21.17 -2.64
N GLN A 65 3.05 -20.69 -2.71
CA GLN A 65 4.14 -21.16 -1.86
C GLN A 65 3.93 -20.82 -0.38
N THR A 66 3.34 -19.66 -0.09
CA THR A 66 3.12 -19.16 1.27
C THR A 66 1.76 -19.53 1.86
N LYS A 67 0.94 -20.30 1.16
CA LYS A 67 -0.40 -20.73 1.61
C LYS A 67 -0.42 -21.24 3.04
N HIS A 68 0.59 -22.03 3.43
CA HIS A 68 0.69 -22.62 4.77
C HIS A 68 0.92 -21.57 5.88
N VAL A 69 1.35 -20.35 5.52
CA VAL A 69 1.56 -19.23 6.44
C VAL A 69 0.41 -18.24 6.36
N THR A 70 0.01 -17.89 5.13
CA THR A 70 -0.96 -16.82 4.88
C THR A 70 -2.43 -17.28 4.93
N GLY A 71 -2.65 -18.59 4.79
CA GLY A 71 -3.99 -19.17 4.60
C GLY A 71 -4.57 -18.95 3.20
N ILE A 72 -3.92 -18.13 2.35
CA ILE A 72 -4.39 -17.75 1.02
C ILE A 72 -3.75 -18.68 -0.02
N ALA A 73 -4.58 -19.44 -0.74
CA ALA A 73 -4.13 -20.40 -1.76
C ALA A 73 -4.01 -19.75 -3.14
N GLU A 74 -4.93 -18.85 -3.46
CA GLU A 74 -5.09 -18.22 -4.77
C GLU A 74 -5.57 -16.77 -4.60
N LEU A 75 -5.23 -15.93 -5.56
CA LEU A 75 -5.74 -14.56 -5.64
C LEU A 75 -6.99 -14.50 -6.52
N ASN A 76 -7.90 -13.62 -6.17
CA ASN A 76 -9.07 -13.33 -6.99
C ASN A 76 -8.64 -12.90 -8.40
N PRO A 77 -9.23 -13.46 -9.48
CA PRO A 77 -8.88 -13.10 -10.86
C PRO A 77 -8.99 -11.61 -11.16
N ARG A 78 -9.96 -10.89 -10.59
CA ARG A 78 -10.10 -9.44 -10.73
C ARG A 78 -8.93 -8.67 -10.08
N LEU A 79 -8.42 -9.17 -8.95
CA LEU A 79 -7.23 -8.60 -8.32
C LEU A 79 -6.00 -8.81 -9.19
N ILE A 80 -5.84 -9.99 -9.80
CA ILE A 80 -4.76 -10.28 -10.74
C ILE A 80 -4.83 -9.33 -11.93
N GLU A 81 -6.02 -9.09 -12.48
CA GLU A 81 -6.22 -8.15 -13.58
C GLU A 81 -5.88 -6.71 -13.17
N ALA A 82 -6.36 -6.24 -12.02
CA ALA A 82 -6.01 -4.93 -11.49
C ALA A 82 -4.48 -4.75 -11.31
N LEU A 83 -3.79 -5.77 -10.81
CA LEU A 83 -2.32 -5.77 -10.68
C LEU A 83 -1.63 -5.71 -12.06
N ARG A 84 -2.21 -6.31 -13.10
CA ARG A 84 -1.70 -6.26 -14.48
C ARG A 84 -1.98 -4.94 -15.18
N GLU A 85 -2.99 -4.19 -14.78
CA GLU A 85 -3.37 -2.92 -15.38
C GLU A 85 -2.67 -1.72 -14.72
N VAL A 86 -2.65 -1.64 -13.40
CA VAL A 86 -2.15 -0.46 -12.68
C VAL A 86 -0.63 -0.31 -12.83
N PRO A 87 -0.14 0.79 -13.43
CA PRO A 87 1.27 0.99 -13.76
C PRO A 87 2.06 1.42 -12.50
N ARG A 88 2.57 0.46 -11.72
CA ARG A 88 3.29 0.76 -10.47
C ARG A 88 4.45 1.74 -10.66
N HIS A 89 5.13 1.72 -11.82
CA HIS A 89 6.22 2.66 -12.13
C HIS A 89 5.76 4.13 -12.15
N ALA A 90 4.48 4.41 -12.40
CA ALA A 90 3.94 5.76 -12.31
C ALA A 90 3.76 6.26 -10.85
N PHE A 91 3.96 5.40 -9.85
CA PHE A 91 3.78 5.69 -8.43
C PHE A 91 5.11 5.74 -7.65
N VAL A 92 6.24 5.60 -8.31
CA VAL A 92 7.57 5.72 -7.71
C VAL A 92 8.28 6.97 -8.24
N PRO A 93 9.31 7.48 -7.51
CA PRO A 93 10.21 8.49 -8.05
C PRO A 93 10.88 8.03 -9.36
N GLU A 94 11.20 8.97 -10.26
CA GLU A 94 11.75 8.68 -11.58
C GLU A 94 13.02 7.82 -11.50
N GLU A 95 13.91 8.13 -10.56
CA GLU A 95 15.18 7.41 -10.30
C GLU A 95 14.96 5.95 -9.83
N LEU A 96 13.76 5.61 -9.36
CA LEU A 96 13.40 4.25 -8.91
C LEU A 96 12.54 3.48 -9.90
N THR A 97 12.23 4.07 -11.05
CA THR A 97 11.37 3.45 -12.08
C THR A 97 11.86 2.07 -12.53
N ALA A 98 13.18 1.89 -12.65
CA ALA A 98 13.78 0.60 -12.99
C ALA A 98 13.52 -0.50 -11.96
N PHE A 99 13.24 -0.14 -10.71
CA PHE A 99 12.99 -1.06 -9.58
C PHE A 99 11.50 -1.25 -9.30
N ALA A 100 10.61 -0.49 -9.97
CA ALA A 100 9.18 -0.43 -9.66
C ALA A 100 8.49 -1.79 -9.67
N TYR A 101 9.00 -2.74 -10.43
CA TYR A 101 8.44 -4.08 -10.58
C TYR A 101 9.23 -5.18 -9.85
N LEU A 102 10.13 -4.79 -8.93
CA LEU A 102 10.65 -5.70 -7.92
C LEU A 102 9.61 -5.87 -6.80
N ASP A 103 9.51 -7.08 -6.25
CA ASP A 103 8.61 -7.36 -5.12
C ASP A 103 9.23 -6.90 -3.80
N MET A 104 9.34 -5.58 -3.66
CA MET A 104 9.90 -4.92 -2.48
C MET A 104 9.25 -3.55 -2.25
N ALA A 105 9.33 -3.05 -1.01
CA ALA A 105 8.99 -1.66 -0.70
C ALA A 105 10.04 -0.73 -1.30
N LEU A 106 9.62 0.45 -1.79
CA LEU A 106 10.51 1.46 -2.35
C LEU A 106 10.23 2.83 -1.71
N PRO A 107 11.26 3.66 -1.47
CA PRO A 107 11.07 4.98 -0.88
C PRO A 107 10.31 5.91 -1.83
N VAL A 108 9.39 6.70 -1.27
CA VAL A 108 8.62 7.73 -2.01
C VAL A 108 8.83 9.14 -1.45
N GLY A 109 9.84 9.30 -0.59
CA GLY A 109 10.17 10.52 0.12
C GLY A 109 9.47 10.63 1.48
N HIS A 110 9.92 11.62 2.28
CA HIS A 110 9.39 11.88 3.61
C HIS A 110 9.41 10.65 4.54
N GLU A 111 10.47 9.82 4.42
CA GLU A 111 10.63 8.57 5.18
C GLU A 111 9.51 7.54 4.97
N GLN A 112 8.69 7.73 3.91
CA GLN A 112 7.61 6.83 3.55
C GLN A 112 7.99 5.95 2.35
N ASN A 113 7.31 4.80 2.26
CA ASN A 113 7.55 3.82 1.21
C ASN A 113 6.23 3.46 0.51
N ILE A 114 6.31 3.15 -0.78
CA ILE A 114 5.28 2.34 -1.44
C ILE A 114 5.47 0.88 -1.02
N SER A 115 4.43 0.27 -0.48
CA SER A 115 4.49 -1.09 0.10
C SER A 115 4.91 -2.14 -0.92
N GLN A 116 5.47 -3.26 -0.44
CA GLN A 116 5.79 -4.44 -1.22
C GLN A 116 4.55 -4.94 -1.98
N PRO A 117 4.63 -5.19 -3.29
CA PRO A 117 3.49 -5.62 -4.12
C PRO A 117 2.78 -6.88 -3.63
N PHE A 118 3.53 -7.91 -3.22
CA PHE A 118 2.95 -9.13 -2.66
C PHE A 118 2.10 -8.85 -1.42
N LEU A 119 2.57 -8.01 -0.50
CA LEU A 119 1.83 -7.68 0.71
C LEU A 119 0.57 -6.85 0.40
N VAL A 120 0.66 -5.91 -0.56
CA VAL A 120 -0.52 -5.19 -1.07
C VAL A 120 -1.55 -6.17 -1.64
N ALA A 121 -1.12 -7.14 -2.45
CA ALA A 121 -2.01 -8.14 -3.02
C ALA A 121 -2.70 -8.99 -1.94
N LEU A 122 -1.98 -9.40 -0.88
CA LEU A 122 -2.58 -10.15 0.23
C LEU A 122 -3.61 -9.31 1.01
N MET A 123 -3.31 -8.04 1.30
CA MET A 123 -4.25 -7.16 1.99
C MET A 123 -5.53 -6.94 1.17
N LEU A 124 -5.42 -6.74 -0.15
CA LEU A 124 -6.55 -6.58 -1.05
C LEU A 124 -7.35 -7.88 -1.21
N GLN A 125 -6.66 -9.04 -1.23
CA GLN A 125 -7.32 -10.36 -1.24
C GLN A 125 -8.17 -10.57 0.02
N LEU A 126 -7.65 -10.22 1.20
CA LEU A 126 -8.34 -10.33 2.48
C LEU A 126 -9.53 -9.38 2.59
N ALA A 127 -9.46 -8.23 1.94
CA ALA A 127 -10.52 -7.23 1.93
C ALA A 127 -11.75 -7.66 1.10
N GLU A 128 -11.60 -8.62 0.18
CA GLU A 128 -12.66 -9.18 -0.67
C GLU A 128 -13.51 -8.12 -1.39
N ILE A 129 -12.83 -7.14 -1.98
CA ILE A 129 -13.47 -5.97 -2.60
C ILE A 129 -14.37 -6.39 -3.77
N SER A 130 -15.59 -5.89 -3.76
CA SER A 130 -16.58 -6.01 -4.82
C SER A 130 -16.80 -4.67 -5.54
N PRO A 131 -17.27 -4.68 -6.80
CA PRO A 131 -17.64 -3.44 -7.49
C PRO A 131 -18.76 -2.71 -6.76
N GLY A 132 -18.56 -1.40 -6.59
CA GLY A 132 -19.50 -0.55 -5.87
C GLY A 132 -19.24 -0.43 -4.38
N ASP A 133 -18.32 -1.23 -3.81
CA ASP A 133 -17.95 -1.11 -2.40
C ASP A 133 -17.38 0.27 -2.09
N ILE A 134 -17.69 0.78 -0.91
CA ILE A 134 -17.14 2.00 -0.35
C ILE A 134 -15.96 1.61 0.55
N VAL A 135 -14.75 1.98 0.15
CA VAL A 135 -13.52 1.56 0.81
C VAL A 135 -12.77 2.75 1.39
N PHE A 136 -12.33 2.62 2.63
CA PHE A 136 -11.45 3.56 3.29
C PHE A 136 -10.04 2.98 3.44
N GLU A 137 -9.01 3.80 3.19
CA GLU A 137 -7.62 3.44 3.51
C GLU A 137 -6.89 4.58 4.21
N THR A 138 -5.97 4.22 5.11
CA THR A 138 -5.00 5.16 5.71
C THR A 138 -3.72 5.20 4.87
N GLY A 139 -2.93 6.29 5.01
CA GLY A 139 -1.63 6.44 4.35
C GLY A 139 -1.67 6.34 2.83
N THR A 140 -2.32 7.27 2.14
CA THR A 140 -2.37 7.30 0.66
C THR A 140 -0.99 7.08 0.04
N GLY A 141 0.06 7.67 0.64
CA GLY A 141 1.43 7.53 0.19
C GLY A 141 1.62 7.98 -1.25
N ALA A 142 2.02 7.06 -2.10
CA ALA A 142 2.13 7.30 -3.55
C ALA A 142 0.78 7.20 -4.29
N GLY A 143 -0.25 6.54 -3.71
CA GLY A 143 -1.56 6.32 -4.31
C GLY A 143 -1.72 4.97 -5.03
N TYR A 144 -0.72 4.09 -5.01
CA TYR A 144 -0.75 2.83 -5.76
C TYR A 144 -1.86 1.87 -5.31
N GLN A 145 -2.03 1.67 -3.99
CA GLN A 145 -3.07 0.79 -3.47
C GLN A 145 -4.47 1.37 -3.71
N ALA A 146 -4.66 2.70 -3.58
CA ALA A 146 -5.89 3.38 -3.97
C ALA A 146 -6.24 3.13 -5.44
N ALA A 147 -5.24 3.19 -6.34
CA ALA A 147 -5.43 2.89 -7.75
C ALA A 147 -5.86 1.43 -8.01
N LEU A 148 -5.31 0.46 -7.27
CA LEU A 148 -5.73 -0.94 -7.33
C LEU A 148 -7.18 -1.11 -6.84
N LEU A 149 -7.55 -0.50 -5.71
CA LEU A 149 -8.92 -0.50 -5.19
C LEU A 149 -9.90 0.11 -6.21
N SER A 150 -9.52 1.20 -6.83
CA SER A 150 -10.29 1.84 -7.92
C SER A 150 -10.53 0.88 -9.09
N ARG A 151 -9.50 0.12 -9.50
CA ARG A 151 -9.61 -0.88 -10.58
C ARG A 151 -10.45 -2.09 -10.19
N LEU A 152 -10.52 -2.42 -8.91
CA LEU A 152 -11.47 -3.42 -8.40
C LEU A 152 -12.92 -2.94 -8.43
N GLY A 153 -13.15 -1.68 -8.75
CA GLY A 153 -14.49 -1.07 -8.88
C GLY A 153 -15.00 -0.42 -7.61
N ALA A 154 -14.15 -0.23 -6.61
CA ALA A 154 -14.52 0.45 -5.36
C ALA A 154 -14.61 1.97 -5.55
N ARG A 155 -15.43 2.62 -4.73
CA ARG A 155 -15.31 4.04 -4.42
C ARG A 155 -14.36 4.20 -3.24
N VAL A 156 -13.24 4.89 -3.45
CA VAL A 156 -12.10 4.90 -2.52
C VAL A 156 -11.99 6.24 -1.81
N PHE A 157 -11.90 6.19 -0.49
CA PHE A 157 -11.60 7.33 0.38
C PHE A 157 -10.25 7.08 1.04
N SER A 158 -9.27 7.93 0.75
CA SER A 158 -7.89 7.72 1.17
C SER A 158 -7.35 8.93 1.93
N ILE A 159 -6.79 8.72 3.11
CA ILE A 159 -6.23 9.77 3.97
C ILE A 159 -4.71 9.66 4.02
N GLU A 160 -4.04 10.83 3.93
CA GLU A 160 -2.59 10.97 4.09
C GLU A 160 -2.29 12.08 5.08
N VAL A 161 -1.45 11.77 6.10
CA VAL A 161 -1.08 12.74 7.14
C VAL A 161 0.10 13.62 6.73
N VAL A 162 0.92 13.16 5.77
CA VAL A 162 2.07 13.92 5.26
C VAL A 162 1.62 14.82 4.12
N ALA A 163 1.43 16.11 4.40
CA ALA A 163 0.85 17.08 3.46
C ALA A 163 1.49 17.09 2.06
N PRO A 164 2.83 17.06 1.88
CA PRO A 164 3.43 16.98 0.54
C PRO A 164 3.10 15.68 -0.20
N LEU A 165 2.95 14.55 0.50
CA LEU A 165 2.54 13.28 -0.09
C LEU A 165 1.07 13.33 -0.51
N ALA A 166 0.19 13.82 0.37
CA ALA A 166 -1.24 13.98 0.10
C ALA A 166 -1.47 14.77 -1.20
N LYS A 167 -0.80 15.92 -1.34
CA LYS A 167 -0.89 16.76 -2.54
C LYS A 167 -0.41 16.01 -3.80
N ARG A 168 0.79 15.42 -3.74
CA ARG A 168 1.36 14.69 -4.89
C ARG A 168 0.52 13.48 -5.30
N ALA A 169 -0.03 12.73 -4.32
CA ALA A 169 -0.89 11.60 -4.60
C ALA A 169 -2.20 12.03 -5.28
N ALA A 170 -2.86 13.08 -4.78
CA ALA A 170 -4.08 13.62 -5.37
C ALA A 170 -3.87 14.04 -6.84
N GLU A 171 -2.80 14.80 -7.10
CA GLU A 171 -2.43 15.23 -8.45
C GLU A 171 -2.15 14.03 -9.38
N ARG A 172 -1.37 13.07 -8.91
CA ARG A 172 -1.03 11.85 -9.67
C ARG A 172 -2.26 11.02 -9.99
N LEU A 173 -3.10 10.72 -9.02
CA LEU A 173 -4.31 9.93 -9.21
C LEU A 173 -5.27 10.59 -10.21
N LYS A 174 -5.41 11.91 -10.15
CA LYS A 174 -6.17 12.68 -11.12
C LYS A 174 -5.57 12.60 -12.53
N GLN A 175 -4.25 12.78 -12.67
CA GLN A 175 -3.55 12.71 -13.97
C GLN A 175 -3.63 11.31 -14.59
N LEU A 176 -3.58 10.25 -13.76
CA LEU A 176 -3.68 8.86 -14.22
C LEU A 176 -5.13 8.40 -14.45
N GLY A 177 -6.13 9.26 -14.24
CA GLY A 177 -7.52 8.97 -14.58
C GLY A 177 -8.23 8.03 -13.62
N TYR A 178 -8.08 8.23 -12.30
CA TYR A 178 -8.80 7.50 -11.24
C TYR A 178 -9.88 8.40 -10.59
N PRO A 179 -11.06 8.60 -11.24
CA PRO A 179 -12.06 9.57 -10.78
C PRO A 179 -12.87 9.09 -9.55
N ASN A 180 -12.82 7.82 -9.22
CA ASN A 180 -13.52 7.21 -8.09
C ASN A 180 -12.68 7.15 -6.80
N ILE A 181 -11.57 7.91 -6.76
CA ILE A 181 -10.72 8.07 -5.56
C ILE A 181 -10.85 9.49 -5.05
N GLU A 182 -11.24 9.64 -3.80
CA GLU A 182 -11.18 10.90 -3.07
C GLU A 182 -10.05 10.84 -2.04
N THR A 183 -9.20 11.86 -2.02
CA THR A 183 -8.07 11.94 -1.08
C THR A 183 -8.21 13.15 -0.16
N ARG A 184 -7.75 13.00 1.11
CA ARG A 184 -7.75 14.07 2.10
C ARG A 184 -6.42 14.10 2.85
N HIS A 185 -5.88 15.30 3.09
CA HIS A 185 -4.82 15.51 4.08
C HIS A 185 -5.46 15.56 5.46
N ALA A 186 -5.28 14.51 6.26
CA ALA A 186 -5.82 14.38 7.61
C ALA A 186 -5.16 13.21 8.37
N ASP A 187 -5.51 13.04 9.66
CA ASP A 187 -5.10 11.90 10.47
C ASP A 187 -6.05 10.71 10.23
N GLY A 188 -5.50 9.61 9.70
CA GLY A 188 -6.23 8.38 9.38
C GLY A 188 -6.83 7.65 10.60
N PHE A 189 -6.35 7.94 11.83
CA PHE A 189 -6.89 7.37 13.06
C PHE A 189 -8.38 7.65 13.25
N TYR A 190 -8.84 8.82 12.82
CA TYR A 190 -10.23 9.24 12.98
C TYR A 190 -11.15 8.77 11.84
N GLY A 191 -10.57 8.20 10.77
CA GLY A 191 -11.33 7.79 9.59
C GLY A 191 -11.88 8.96 8.79
N TRP A 192 -13.00 8.70 8.10
CA TRP A 192 -13.72 9.71 7.30
C TRP A 192 -15.22 9.60 7.53
N LYS A 193 -15.66 10.15 8.65
CA LYS A 193 -17.04 9.96 9.19
C LYS A 193 -18.13 10.31 8.19
N GLU A 194 -17.94 11.36 7.37
CA GLU A 194 -18.93 11.84 6.42
C GLU A 194 -19.15 10.87 5.24
N GLN A 195 -18.24 9.92 5.04
CA GLN A 195 -18.29 8.94 3.96
C GLN A 195 -18.61 7.52 4.46
N ALA A 196 -18.68 7.34 5.77
CA ALA A 196 -19.08 6.08 6.39
C ALA A 196 -20.58 5.78 6.15
N PRO A 197 -21.01 4.49 6.23
CA PRO A 197 -20.19 3.33 6.60
C PRO A 197 -19.38 2.76 5.43
N PHE A 198 -18.24 2.10 5.76
CA PHE A 198 -17.35 1.47 4.80
C PHE A 198 -17.57 -0.04 4.69
N ASP A 199 -17.50 -0.57 3.48
CA ASP A 199 -17.50 -2.01 3.19
C ASP A 199 -16.19 -2.66 3.62
N ALA A 200 -15.07 -1.97 3.34
CA ALA A 200 -13.75 -2.38 3.79
C ALA A 200 -12.92 -1.19 4.28
N ILE A 201 -12.03 -1.46 5.24
CA ILE A 201 -11.05 -0.51 5.76
C ILE A 201 -9.66 -1.16 5.70
N LEU A 202 -8.67 -0.45 5.11
CA LEU A 202 -7.28 -0.90 5.05
C LEU A 202 -6.39 0.07 5.81
N ILE A 203 -5.77 -0.39 6.89
CA ILE A 203 -4.76 0.36 7.64
C ILE A 203 -3.39 -0.14 7.17
N LYS A 204 -2.56 0.77 6.63
CA LYS A 204 -1.26 0.44 6.04
C LYS A 204 -0.09 0.81 6.94
N GLU A 205 -0.36 1.07 8.18
CA GLU A 205 0.61 1.43 9.23
C GLU A 205 0.40 0.55 10.46
N ALA A 206 1.49 0.37 11.23
CA ALA A 206 1.44 -0.35 12.49
C ALA A 206 0.58 0.38 13.53
N ILE A 207 -0.27 -0.38 14.20
CA ILE A 207 -1.14 0.10 15.29
C ILE A 207 -1.07 -0.87 16.46
N TYR A 208 -1.12 -0.37 17.70
CA TYR A 208 -1.21 -1.25 18.87
C TYR A 208 -2.56 -1.96 18.96
N HIS A 209 -3.63 -1.25 18.63
CA HIS A 209 -5.02 -1.74 18.59
C HIS A 209 -5.78 -0.98 17.52
N VAL A 210 -6.84 -1.57 17.01
CA VAL A 210 -7.68 -0.92 15.99
C VAL A 210 -8.39 0.29 16.60
N PRO A 211 -8.28 1.49 15.99
CA PRO A 211 -8.96 2.68 16.47
C PRO A 211 -10.47 2.51 16.51
N ALA A 212 -11.10 2.82 17.66
CA ALA A 212 -12.55 2.74 17.81
C ALA A 212 -13.34 3.55 16.75
N PRO A 213 -12.89 4.75 16.31
CA PRO A 213 -13.54 5.45 15.21
C PRO A 213 -13.64 4.63 13.92
N LEU A 214 -12.63 3.82 13.60
CA LEU A 214 -12.62 2.99 12.38
C LEU A 214 -13.58 1.80 12.52
N LEU A 215 -13.61 1.13 13.68
CA LEU A 215 -14.58 0.07 13.94
C LEU A 215 -16.04 0.57 13.87
N ASN A 216 -16.27 1.81 14.35
CA ASN A 216 -17.61 2.44 14.28
C ASN A 216 -18.02 2.78 12.83
N GLN A 217 -17.04 3.09 11.97
CA GLN A 217 -17.25 3.42 10.56
C GLN A 217 -17.28 2.19 9.64
N LEU A 218 -16.90 1.01 10.13
CA LEU A 218 -17.06 -0.25 9.41
C LEU A 218 -18.53 -0.70 9.46
N ARG A 219 -19.12 -1.06 8.31
CA ARG A 219 -20.49 -1.56 8.27
C ARG A 219 -20.61 -2.96 8.91
N PRO A 220 -21.80 -3.40 9.34
CA PRO A 220 -22.06 -4.82 9.57
C PRO A 220 -21.76 -5.64 8.30
N GLY A 221 -21.06 -6.77 8.46
CA GLY A 221 -20.53 -7.57 7.36
C GLY A 221 -19.28 -7.00 6.67
N GLY A 222 -18.75 -5.88 7.17
CA GLY A 222 -17.51 -5.27 6.62
C GLY A 222 -16.25 -5.90 7.16
N ARG A 223 -15.12 -5.63 6.48
CA ARG A 223 -13.78 -6.14 6.78
C ARG A 223 -12.78 -5.02 7.01
N LEU A 224 -11.94 -5.18 8.02
CA LEU A 224 -10.82 -4.27 8.27
C LEU A 224 -9.53 -5.09 8.32
N ILE A 225 -8.51 -4.66 7.57
CA ILE A 225 -7.21 -5.29 7.51
C ILE A 225 -6.17 -4.32 8.07
N ALA A 226 -5.40 -4.77 9.08
CA ALA A 226 -4.42 -3.93 9.75
C ALA A 226 -3.22 -4.72 10.28
N PRO A 227 -2.01 -4.13 10.30
CA PRO A 227 -0.87 -4.66 11.06
C PRO A 227 -1.01 -4.24 12.53
N VAL A 228 -1.40 -5.19 13.39
CA VAL A 228 -1.67 -4.94 14.82
C VAL A 228 -0.55 -5.53 15.67
N GLY A 229 0.04 -4.71 16.55
CA GLY A 229 1.11 -5.13 17.45
C GLY A 229 2.05 -3.99 17.85
N PRO A 230 3.24 -4.33 18.39
CA PRO A 230 4.23 -3.35 18.82
C PRO A 230 4.68 -2.41 17.69
N LEU A 231 4.80 -1.10 17.98
CA LEU A 231 5.19 -0.12 16.95
C LEU A 231 6.69 -0.17 16.62
N ASP A 232 7.51 -0.65 17.53
CA ASP A 232 8.97 -0.82 17.43
C ASP A 232 9.41 -2.21 16.97
N GLY A 233 8.45 -3.12 16.78
CA GLY A 233 8.68 -4.53 16.46
C GLY A 233 7.97 -5.03 15.22
N SER A 234 7.65 -6.30 15.23
CA SER A 234 6.80 -6.94 14.22
C SER A 234 5.34 -6.95 14.67
N GLN A 235 4.44 -6.70 13.74
CA GLN A 235 3.00 -6.76 13.95
C GLN A 235 2.46 -8.08 13.38
N MET A 236 1.25 -8.45 13.78
CA MET A 236 0.46 -9.47 13.09
C MET A 236 -0.46 -8.78 12.07
N LEU A 237 -0.38 -9.16 10.80
CA LEU A 237 -1.44 -8.78 9.87
C LEU A 237 -2.72 -9.44 10.36
N THR A 238 -3.72 -8.61 10.65
CA THR A 238 -4.95 -9.03 11.31
C THR A 238 -6.13 -8.69 10.42
N LEU A 239 -7.00 -9.67 10.22
CA LEU A 239 -8.32 -9.49 9.63
C LEU A 239 -9.33 -9.28 10.78
N ILE A 240 -10.06 -8.20 10.70
CA ILE A 240 -11.17 -7.87 11.60
C ILE A 240 -12.47 -7.91 10.78
N GLU A 241 -13.43 -8.69 11.24
CA GLU A 241 -14.75 -8.84 10.63
C GLU A 241 -15.80 -8.34 11.60
N LYS A 242 -16.71 -7.50 11.10
CA LYS A 242 -17.86 -7.01 11.88
C LYS A 242 -19.08 -7.78 11.48
N GLY A 243 -19.58 -8.63 12.38
CA GLY A 243 -20.78 -9.42 12.14
C GLY A 243 -22.05 -8.60 12.00
N ALA A 244 -23.16 -9.26 11.64
CA ALA A 244 -24.42 -8.60 11.35
C ALA A 244 -25.03 -7.86 12.56
N THR A 245 -24.76 -8.32 13.77
CA THR A 245 -25.23 -7.73 15.03
C THR A 245 -24.20 -6.78 15.65
N GLY A 246 -23.04 -6.57 14.96
CA GLY A 246 -21.99 -5.64 15.39
C GLY A 246 -20.85 -6.30 16.19
N GLU A 247 -20.89 -7.61 16.40
CA GLU A 247 -19.82 -8.37 17.03
C GLU A 247 -18.53 -8.29 16.18
N ILE A 248 -17.38 -8.19 16.86
CA ILE A 248 -16.08 -8.08 16.23
C ILE A 248 -15.33 -9.40 16.38
N THR A 249 -14.90 -9.97 15.26
CA THR A 249 -14.01 -11.13 15.20
C THR A 249 -12.65 -10.70 14.71
N GLU A 250 -11.58 -11.12 15.40
CA GLU A 250 -10.20 -10.84 15.01
C GLU A 250 -9.48 -12.14 14.67
N THR A 251 -8.93 -12.22 13.47
CA THR A 251 -8.09 -13.33 13.01
C THR A 251 -6.68 -12.83 12.74
N LYS A 252 -5.71 -13.23 13.60
CA LYS A 252 -4.29 -12.96 13.40
C LYS A 252 -3.72 -13.95 12.38
N LEU A 253 -3.11 -13.42 11.32
CA LEU A 253 -2.68 -14.24 10.17
C LEU A 253 -1.17 -14.54 10.23
N PHE A 254 -0.34 -13.56 9.92
CA PHE A 254 1.11 -13.75 9.87
C PHE A 254 1.86 -12.46 10.25
N SER A 255 3.15 -12.63 10.58
CA SER A 255 3.99 -11.52 11.01
C SER A 255 4.38 -10.63 9.84
N VAL A 256 4.28 -9.30 10.06
CA VAL A 256 4.64 -8.23 9.12
C VAL A 256 5.37 -7.11 9.86
N LYS A 257 5.98 -6.20 9.11
CA LYS A 257 6.61 -5.00 9.68
C LYS A 257 6.20 -3.77 8.89
N PHE A 258 5.51 -2.85 9.55
CA PHE A 258 5.08 -1.57 9.02
C PHE A 258 5.60 -0.42 9.89
N SER A 259 5.71 0.78 9.30
CA SER A 259 5.93 2.01 10.05
C SER A 259 4.70 2.35 10.89
N PRO A 260 4.86 3.00 12.05
CA PRO A 260 3.73 3.38 12.91
C PRO A 260 2.74 4.31 12.20
N LEU A 261 1.45 4.18 12.55
CA LEU A 261 0.42 5.14 12.14
C LEU A 261 0.72 6.50 12.80
N GLN A 262 1.05 7.46 11.95
CA GLN A 262 1.35 8.82 12.37
C GLN A 262 0.07 9.65 12.46
N GLY A 263 0.05 10.61 13.39
CA GLY A 263 -1.04 11.57 13.55
C GLY A 263 -0.50 12.93 13.98
N GLY A 264 -1.09 14.02 13.46
CA GLY A 264 -0.58 15.38 13.67
C GLY A 264 -0.48 15.84 15.13
N GLU A 265 -1.23 15.23 16.06
CA GLU A 265 -1.24 15.56 17.48
C GLU A 265 -0.75 14.40 18.38
N ARG A 266 -0.34 13.26 17.79
CA ARG A 266 0.06 12.05 18.53
C ARG A 266 1.55 11.74 18.44
N ILE A 267 2.31 12.59 17.76
CA ILE A 267 3.77 12.49 17.63
C ILE A 267 4.41 13.50 18.57
#